data_28e344ad47573e7d36b97f4df85fd12b
#
_entry.id   28e344ad47573e7d36b97f4df85fd12b
#
_cell.length_a   1.000
_cell.length_b   1.000
_cell.length_c   1.000
_cell.angle_alpha   90.00
_cell.angle_beta   90.00
_cell.angle_gamma   90.00
#
_symmetry.space_group_name_H-M   'P 1'
#
loop_
_entity.id
_entity.type
_entity.pdbx_description
1 polymer ?
#
loop_
_entity_poly.entity_id
_entity_poly.type
_entity_poly.pdbx_seq_one_letter_code
_entity_poly.pdbx_strand_id
1 'polypeptide(L)'
;MSRLDELINEFCPDGVEYKAICEFCKVGTGKSNRQDADENGEYPFYVRSKEVFLNNSYEFDEEAIIIPGEGSIGEIFHYVNGKYALHQRAYRIHIEDNYVITKFLYYYMAQNFKKFIYQKAVNATVKSIRKPMIEKFVVPIPPLPVQREIVRILDNFTELTAELTAELTAELTA
;
A
#
# COMPACT_ATOMS: atom_id res chain seq x y z
N MET A 1 -19.40 14.21 18.72
CA MET A 1 -18.73 12.90 18.52
C MET A 1 -18.77 12.57 17.03
N SER A 2 -17.67 12.21 16.44
CA SER A 2 -17.65 11.84 15.02
C SER A 2 -18.22 10.43 14.81
N ARG A 3 -18.61 10.10 13.57
CA ARG A 3 -19.05 8.73 13.24
C ARG A 3 -17.98 7.69 13.58
N LEU A 4 -16.72 8.03 13.38
CA LEU A 4 -15.60 7.15 13.73
C LEU A 4 -15.52 6.91 15.24
N ASP A 5 -15.68 7.96 16.07
CA ASP A 5 -15.68 7.81 17.53
C ASP A 5 -16.81 6.90 18.00
N GLU A 6 -18.01 7.03 17.43
CA GLU A 6 -19.14 6.16 17.72
C GLU A 6 -18.83 4.69 17.42
N LEU A 7 -18.28 4.41 16.24
CA LEU A 7 -17.91 3.06 15.83
C LEU A 7 -16.78 2.46 16.70
N ILE A 8 -15.77 3.27 17.05
CA ILE A 8 -14.71 2.82 17.96
C ILE A 8 -15.28 2.46 19.33
N ASN A 9 -16.15 3.29 19.89
CA ASN A 9 -16.77 3.03 21.19
C ASN A 9 -17.66 1.78 21.16
N GLU A 10 -18.37 1.56 20.06
CA GLU A 10 -19.27 0.41 19.91
C GLU A 10 -18.51 -0.90 19.66
N PHE A 11 -17.51 -0.90 18.77
CA PHE A 11 -16.86 -2.11 18.28
C PHE A 11 -15.48 -2.39 18.89
N CYS A 12 -14.87 -1.42 19.56
CA CYS A 12 -13.52 -1.56 20.14
C CYS A 12 -13.46 -1.11 21.61
N PRO A 13 -14.45 -1.47 22.48
CA PRO A 13 -14.46 -0.99 23.87
C PRO A 13 -13.23 -1.42 24.66
N ASP A 14 -12.64 -2.56 24.32
CA ASP A 14 -11.47 -3.14 24.97
C ASP A 14 -10.18 -2.97 24.13
N GLY A 15 -10.21 -2.12 23.11
CA GLY A 15 -9.09 -1.91 22.18
C GLY A 15 -9.20 -2.76 20.91
N VAL A 16 -8.06 -2.93 20.21
CA VAL A 16 -7.98 -3.67 18.96
C VAL A 16 -6.91 -4.75 19.02
N GLU A 17 -7.13 -5.84 18.28
CA GLU A 17 -6.14 -6.89 18.08
C GLU A 17 -5.06 -6.41 17.11
N TYR A 18 -3.82 -6.84 17.32
CA TYR A 18 -2.69 -6.59 16.43
C TYR A 18 -2.22 -7.89 15.80
N LYS A 19 -2.00 -7.89 14.49
CA LYS A 19 -1.51 -9.05 13.73
C LYS A 19 -0.34 -8.69 12.86
N ALA A 20 0.58 -9.62 12.69
CA ALA A 20 1.67 -9.49 11.73
C ALA A 20 1.16 -9.77 10.30
N ILE A 21 1.78 -9.13 9.31
CA ILE A 21 1.42 -9.31 7.88
C ILE A 21 1.37 -10.79 7.48
N CYS A 22 2.30 -11.61 7.95
CA CYS A 22 2.32 -13.05 7.64
C CYS A 22 1.10 -13.85 8.11
N GLU A 23 0.30 -13.29 9.02
CA GLU A 23 -0.88 -13.98 9.55
C GLU A 23 -2.11 -13.87 8.63
N PHE A 24 -2.14 -12.88 7.72
CA PHE A 24 -3.30 -12.63 6.88
C PHE A 24 -2.98 -12.18 5.45
N CYS A 25 -1.70 -12.07 5.08
CA CYS A 25 -1.27 -11.68 3.75
C CYS A 25 -0.30 -12.67 3.12
N LYS A 26 -0.36 -12.75 1.80
CA LYS A 26 0.66 -13.37 0.97
C LYS A 26 1.61 -12.29 0.44
N VAL A 27 2.89 -12.44 0.72
CA VAL A 27 3.95 -11.55 0.26
C VAL A 27 4.79 -12.24 -0.80
N GLY A 28 5.01 -11.58 -1.92
CA GLY A 28 5.82 -12.12 -3.02
C GLY A 28 6.35 -11.03 -3.93
N THR A 29 7.18 -11.41 -4.90
CA THR A 29 7.72 -10.53 -5.93
C THR A 29 7.20 -10.93 -7.30
N GLY A 30 7.35 -10.05 -8.30
CA GLY A 30 7.13 -10.37 -9.69
C GLY A 30 8.31 -11.11 -10.34
N LYS A 31 8.21 -11.28 -11.64
CA LYS A 31 9.24 -11.93 -12.48
C LYS A 31 9.79 -11.00 -13.55
N SER A 32 9.11 -9.88 -13.82
CA SER A 32 9.44 -8.96 -14.90
C SER A 32 10.64 -8.09 -14.55
N ASN A 33 11.36 -7.66 -15.58
CA ASN A 33 12.46 -6.71 -15.51
C ASN A 33 12.07 -5.37 -16.14
N ARG A 34 12.82 -4.31 -15.87
CA ARG A 34 12.54 -2.97 -16.40
C ARG A 34 12.49 -2.92 -17.95
N GLN A 35 13.27 -3.74 -18.59
CA GLN A 35 13.32 -3.87 -20.06
C GLN A 35 12.06 -4.50 -20.67
N ASP A 36 11.20 -5.14 -19.86
CA ASP A 36 9.96 -5.74 -20.31
C ASP A 36 8.82 -4.69 -20.41
N ALA A 37 9.10 -3.44 -20.05
CA ALA A 37 8.14 -2.35 -20.22
C ALA A 37 7.94 -2.03 -21.71
N ASP A 38 6.69 -1.84 -22.10
CA ASP A 38 6.27 -1.45 -23.44
C ASP A 38 5.30 -0.27 -23.34
N GLU A 39 5.59 0.83 -24.02
CA GLU A 39 4.76 2.04 -24.00
C GLU A 39 3.35 1.81 -24.56
N ASN A 40 3.18 0.80 -25.40
CA ASN A 40 1.92 0.37 -25.97
C ASN A 40 1.29 -0.80 -25.20
N GLY A 41 1.82 -1.18 -24.05
CA GLY A 41 1.33 -2.27 -23.24
C GLY A 41 -0.08 -2.03 -22.70
N GLU A 42 -0.81 -3.11 -22.44
CA GLU A 42 -2.21 -3.08 -21.98
C GLU A 42 -2.31 -3.02 -20.45
N TYR A 43 -1.33 -3.58 -19.73
CA TYR A 43 -1.41 -3.78 -18.30
C TYR A 43 -0.43 -2.87 -17.53
N PRO A 44 -0.84 -2.31 -16.37
CA PRO A 44 0.08 -1.55 -15.53
C PRO A 44 1.24 -2.45 -15.08
N PHE A 45 2.43 -1.90 -15.14
CA PHE A 45 3.66 -2.55 -14.73
C PHE A 45 4.33 -1.77 -13.60
N TYR A 46 4.29 -2.33 -12.41
CA TYR A 46 4.88 -1.73 -11.21
C TYR A 46 6.33 -2.13 -11.06
N VAL A 47 7.18 -1.14 -10.95
CA VAL A 47 8.62 -1.28 -10.73
C VAL A 47 9.00 -0.70 -9.35
N ARG A 48 10.24 -0.26 -9.17
CA ARG A 48 10.74 0.31 -7.91
C ARG A 48 10.55 1.83 -7.77
N SER A 49 9.80 2.45 -8.66
CA SER A 49 9.57 3.91 -8.70
C SER A 49 8.11 4.28 -8.46
N LYS A 50 7.85 5.58 -8.30
CA LYS A 50 6.48 6.10 -8.28
C LYS A 50 5.79 5.98 -9.63
N GLU A 51 6.57 6.03 -10.71
CA GLU A 51 6.07 5.90 -12.07
C GLU A 51 5.62 4.46 -12.33
N VAL A 52 4.42 4.33 -12.90
CA VAL A 52 3.85 3.06 -13.34
C VAL A 52 4.05 2.96 -14.84
N PHE A 53 4.66 1.89 -15.28
CA PHE A 53 4.88 1.58 -16.70
C PHE A 53 3.75 0.70 -17.24
N LEU A 54 3.85 0.32 -18.49
CA LEU A 54 2.94 -0.64 -19.12
C LEU A 54 3.71 -1.89 -19.55
N ASN A 55 3.00 -3.00 -19.67
CA ASN A 55 3.51 -4.28 -20.16
C ASN A 55 2.44 -4.97 -21.00
N ASN A 56 2.83 -5.79 -21.96
CA ASN A 56 1.93 -6.55 -22.84
C ASN A 56 1.31 -7.77 -22.16
N SER A 57 1.83 -8.16 -20.98
CA SER A 57 1.31 -9.28 -20.21
C SER A 57 1.14 -8.89 -18.74
N TYR A 58 0.30 -9.64 -18.05
CA TYR A 58 0.13 -9.51 -16.60
C TYR A 58 0.57 -10.79 -15.89
N GLU A 59 0.98 -10.64 -14.64
CA GLU A 59 1.38 -11.76 -13.79
C GLU A 59 0.35 -12.05 -12.69
N PHE A 60 -0.39 -11.03 -12.29
CA PHE A 60 -1.37 -11.09 -11.20
C PHE A 60 -2.69 -10.44 -11.62
N ASP A 61 -3.79 -10.97 -11.08
CA ASP A 61 -5.14 -10.40 -11.18
C ASP A 61 -5.75 -10.45 -9.79
N GLU A 62 -5.56 -9.39 -9.01
CA GLU A 62 -5.90 -9.34 -7.59
C GLU A 62 -5.92 -7.91 -7.06
N GLU A 63 -6.38 -7.75 -5.83
CA GLU A 63 -6.19 -6.53 -5.06
C GLU A 63 -4.92 -6.65 -4.20
N ALA A 64 -3.99 -5.69 -4.32
CA ALA A 64 -2.71 -5.75 -3.61
C ALA A 64 -2.12 -4.37 -3.33
N ILE A 65 -1.16 -4.35 -2.41
CA ILE A 65 -0.27 -3.22 -2.14
C ILE A 65 1.10 -3.55 -2.75
N ILE A 66 1.66 -2.62 -3.49
CA ILE A 66 2.99 -2.77 -4.11
C ILE A 66 3.97 -1.82 -3.43
N ILE A 67 5.13 -2.36 -3.06
CA ILE A 67 6.23 -1.58 -2.48
C ILE A 67 7.56 -1.96 -3.13
N PRO A 68 8.50 -1.02 -3.29
CA PRO A 68 9.84 -1.33 -3.78
C PRO A 68 10.64 -2.13 -2.73
N GLY A 69 11.40 -3.10 -3.19
CA GLY A 69 12.35 -3.85 -2.36
C GLY A 69 13.69 -3.15 -2.18
N GLU A 70 13.99 -2.14 -3.00
CA GLU A 70 15.23 -1.36 -3.01
C GLU A 70 14.93 0.10 -3.38
N GLY A 71 15.81 1.03 -2.99
CA GLY A 71 15.69 2.46 -3.30
C GLY A 71 14.85 3.21 -2.26
N SER A 72 13.77 3.86 -2.67
CA SER A 72 12.91 4.68 -1.80
C SER A 72 11.99 3.83 -0.91
N ILE A 73 12.60 3.04 -0.05
CA ILE A 73 11.91 2.09 0.85
C ILE A 73 11.09 2.86 1.88
N GLY A 74 9.82 2.45 2.01
CA GLY A 74 8.88 3.06 2.94
C GLY A 74 8.36 4.44 2.51
N GLU A 75 8.64 4.86 1.28
CA GLU A 75 8.18 6.14 0.69
C GLU A 75 7.23 5.93 -0.50
N ILE A 76 7.30 4.78 -1.17
CA ILE A 76 6.51 4.45 -2.34
C ILE A 76 5.56 3.31 -1.99
N PHE A 77 4.27 3.57 -2.16
CA PHE A 77 3.20 2.60 -2.00
C PHE A 77 2.25 2.74 -3.17
N HIS A 78 1.96 1.63 -3.86
CA HIS A 78 0.90 1.59 -4.85
C HIS A 78 -0.22 0.69 -4.36
N TYR A 79 -1.43 1.08 -4.69
CA TYR A 79 -2.62 0.23 -4.55
C TYR A 79 -3.06 -0.20 -5.95
N VAL A 80 -3.30 -1.47 -6.13
CA VAL A 80 -3.77 -2.05 -7.38
C VAL A 80 -4.98 -2.94 -7.13
N ASN A 81 -5.94 -2.90 -8.05
CA ASN A 81 -7.08 -3.83 -8.08
C ASN A 81 -7.30 -4.24 -9.54
N GLY A 82 -6.97 -5.48 -9.87
CA GLY A 82 -7.06 -6.05 -11.19
C GLY A 82 -5.75 -6.62 -11.72
N LYS A 83 -5.60 -6.63 -13.03
CA LYS A 83 -4.47 -7.23 -13.73
C LYS A 83 -3.25 -6.32 -13.75
N TYR A 84 -2.08 -6.84 -13.41
CA TYR A 84 -0.83 -6.09 -13.42
C TYR A 84 0.40 -6.98 -13.60
N ALA A 85 1.49 -6.39 -14.10
CA ALA A 85 2.82 -6.96 -14.08
C ALA A 85 3.64 -6.37 -12.93
N LEU A 86 4.62 -7.12 -12.43
CA LEU A 86 5.42 -6.72 -11.27
C LEU A 86 6.90 -7.02 -11.50
N HIS A 87 7.73 -6.04 -11.14
CA HIS A 87 9.18 -6.18 -11.20
C HIS A 87 9.69 -7.20 -10.15
N GLN A 88 10.71 -7.97 -10.50
CA GLN A 88 11.32 -9.00 -9.63
C GLN A 88 11.89 -8.46 -8.31
N ARG A 89 12.13 -7.15 -8.19
CA ARG A 89 12.62 -6.47 -6.97
C ARG A 89 11.59 -5.53 -6.35
N ALA A 90 10.32 -5.72 -6.69
CA ALA A 90 9.20 -5.09 -6.02
C ALA A 90 8.35 -6.16 -5.35
N TYR A 91 7.78 -5.83 -4.19
CA TYR A 91 6.93 -6.75 -3.44
C TYR A 91 5.46 -6.41 -3.65
N ARG A 92 4.66 -7.45 -3.78
CA ARG A 92 3.22 -7.38 -3.62
C ARG A 92 2.81 -7.92 -2.26
N ILE A 93 1.81 -7.31 -1.65
CA ILE A 93 1.19 -7.72 -0.40
C ILE A 93 -0.30 -7.89 -0.70
N HIS A 94 -0.74 -9.13 -0.78
CA HIS A 94 -2.10 -9.52 -1.08
C HIS A 94 -2.78 -10.10 0.16
N ILE A 95 -3.94 -9.59 0.52
CA ILE A 95 -4.71 -10.08 1.67
C ILE A 95 -5.46 -11.34 1.27
N GLU A 96 -5.27 -12.42 2.03
CA GLU A 96 -5.95 -13.70 1.80
C GLU A 96 -7.22 -13.86 2.67
N ASP A 97 -7.39 -13.03 3.69
CA ASP A 97 -8.51 -13.08 4.62
C ASP A 97 -9.58 -12.00 4.33
N ASN A 98 -10.78 -12.22 4.86
CA ASN A 98 -11.93 -11.34 4.62
C ASN A 98 -12.18 -10.31 5.74
N TYR A 99 -11.33 -10.25 6.75
CA TYR A 99 -11.48 -9.34 7.90
C TYR A 99 -10.58 -8.09 7.83
N VAL A 100 -9.77 -7.97 6.78
CA VAL A 100 -8.94 -6.78 6.52
C VAL A 100 -9.22 -6.20 5.15
N ILE A 101 -9.46 -4.90 5.09
CA ILE A 101 -9.63 -4.16 3.85
C ILE A 101 -8.27 -3.73 3.32
N THR A 102 -7.97 -4.02 2.05
CA THR A 102 -6.66 -3.71 1.45
C THR A 102 -6.33 -2.22 1.51
N LYS A 103 -7.28 -1.34 1.24
CA LYS A 103 -7.07 0.12 1.37
C LYS A 103 -6.78 0.56 2.81
N PHE A 104 -7.39 -0.09 3.81
CA PHE A 104 -7.07 0.18 5.21
C PHE A 104 -5.61 -0.16 5.51
N LEU A 105 -5.15 -1.34 5.09
CA LEU A 105 -3.76 -1.76 5.22
C LEU A 105 -2.81 -0.81 4.45
N TYR A 106 -3.19 -0.42 3.23
CA TYR A 106 -2.43 0.53 2.41
C TYR A 106 -2.17 1.85 3.15
N TYR A 107 -3.20 2.47 3.70
CA TYR A 107 -3.06 3.72 4.44
C TYR A 107 -2.23 3.56 5.71
N TYR A 108 -2.44 2.46 6.45
CA TYR A 108 -1.67 2.19 7.65
C TYR A 108 -0.18 1.95 7.34
N MET A 109 0.14 1.19 6.31
CA MET A 109 1.51 0.96 5.87
C MET A 109 2.18 2.24 5.38
N ALA A 110 1.50 3.03 4.57
CA ALA A 110 2.02 4.30 4.06
C ALA A 110 2.47 5.25 5.19
N GLN A 111 1.77 5.22 6.32
CA GLN A 111 2.07 6.06 7.48
C GLN A 111 3.14 5.46 8.40
N ASN A 112 3.18 4.15 8.58
CA ASN A 112 3.91 3.52 9.69
C ASN A 112 5.08 2.62 9.26
N PHE A 113 5.08 2.12 8.02
CA PHE A 113 6.04 1.11 7.59
C PHE A 113 7.48 1.62 7.55
N LYS A 114 7.69 2.86 7.08
CA LYS A 114 9.03 3.49 7.06
C LYS A 114 9.63 3.52 8.47
N LYS A 115 8.87 4.00 9.44
CA LYS A 115 9.30 4.05 10.84
C LYS A 115 9.66 2.67 11.39
N PHE A 116 8.84 1.67 11.11
CA PHE A 116 9.09 0.29 11.53
C PHE A 116 10.41 -0.26 10.97
N ILE A 117 10.68 -0.06 9.68
CA ILE A 117 11.92 -0.54 9.04
C ILE A 117 13.14 0.16 9.61
N TYR A 118 13.09 1.47 9.79
CA TYR A 118 14.25 2.26 10.26
C TYR A 118 14.49 2.15 11.77
N GLN A 119 13.50 1.81 12.58
CA GLN A 119 13.70 1.57 14.02
C GLN A 119 14.61 0.37 14.29
N LYS A 120 14.68 -0.60 13.41
CA LYS A 120 15.56 -1.79 13.54
C LYS A 120 16.95 -1.58 12.97
N ALA A 121 17.16 -0.51 12.23
CA ALA A 121 18.43 -0.16 11.60
C ALA A 121 19.17 0.89 12.45
N VAL A 122 19.72 0.48 13.58
CA VAL A 122 20.56 1.37 14.41
C VAL A 122 21.79 1.77 13.60
N ASN A 123 21.87 3.05 13.18
CA ASN A 123 22.98 3.66 12.44
C ASN A 123 23.25 3.11 11.02
N ALA A 124 22.30 2.42 10.38
CA ALA A 124 22.47 1.91 9.04
C ALA A 124 21.43 2.50 8.06
N THR A 125 21.89 2.85 6.86
CA THR A 125 20.99 3.17 5.74
C THR A 125 20.36 1.87 5.24
N VAL A 126 19.03 1.76 5.27
CA VAL A 126 18.34 0.61 4.72
C VAL A 126 18.35 0.72 3.20
N LYS A 127 19.19 -0.07 2.54
CA LYS A 127 19.32 -0.10 1.08
C LYS A 127 18.35 -1.07 0.40
N SER A 128 17.92 -2.10 1.13
CA SER A 128 16.98 -3.10 0.62
C SER A 128 16.16 -3.69 1.76
N ILE A 129 14.95 -4.14 1.45
CA ILE A 129 14.13 -4.95 2.34
C ILE A 129 13.96 -6.36 1.77
N ARG A 130 13.68 -7.29 2.66
CA ARG A 130 13.43 -8.68 2.33
C ARG A 130 12.06 -9.11 2.84
N LYS A 131 11.49 -10.11 2.22
CA LYS A 131 10.17 -10.66 2.56
C LYS A 131 9.93 -10.82 4.07
N PRO A 132 10.84 -11.44 4.88
CA PRO A 132 10.63 -11.58 6.32
C PRO A 132 10.52 -10.25 7.09
N MET A 133 11.11 -9.16 6.57
CA MET A 133 10.97 -7.83 7.18
C MET A 133 9.56 -7.28 7.00
N ILE A 134 8.96 -7.50 5.83
CA ILE A 134 7.58 -7.12 5.53
C ILE A 134 6.62 -7.98 6.38
N GLU A 135 6.82 -9.29 6.40
CA GLU A 135 5.98 -10.25 7.08
C GLU A 135 5.88 -10.02 8.60
N LYS A 136 6.89 -9.42 9.20
CA LYS A 136 6.94 -9.08 10.64
C LYS A 136 6.30 -7.73 10.98
N PHE A 137 5.84 -6.96 10.00
CA PHE A 137 5.16 -5.69 10.26
C PHE A 137 3.81 -5.95 10.91
N VAL A 138 3.59 -5.31 12.07
CA VAL A 138 2.39 -5.51 12.90
C VAL A 138 1.39 -4.40 12.64
N VAL A 139 0.14 -4.79 12.45
CA VAL A 139 -0.97 -3.92 12.06
C VAL A 139 -2.13 -4.06 13.05
N PRO A 140 -2.75 -2.95 13.53
CA PRO A 140 -4.00 -3.03 14.27
C PRO A 140 -5.13 -3.46 13.33
N ILE A 141 -5.96 -4.39 13.79
CA ILE A 141 -7.08 -4.93 13.01
C ILE A 141 -8.40 -4.61 13.72
N PRO A 142 -8.90 -3.37 13.62
CA PRO A 142 -10.23 -3.08 14.14
C PRO A 142 -11.31 -3.80 13.31
N PRO A 143 -12.52 -3.99 13.85
CA PRO A 143 -13.64 -4.55 13.10
C PRO A 143 -13.92 -3.80 11.79
N LEU A 144 -14.45 -4.51 10.80
CA LEU A 144 -14.69 -3.99 9.45
C LEU A 144 -15.47 -2.66 9.39
N PRO A 145 -16.48 -2.38 10.23
CA PRO A 145 -17.16 -1.08 10.23
C PRO A 145 -16.20 0.08 10.51
N VAL A 146 -15.26 -0.10 11.42
CA VAL A 146 -14.22 0.91 11.74
C VAL A 146 -13.24 1.07 10.59
N GLN A 147 -12.77 -0.03 10.01
CA GLN A 147 -11.88 0.01 8.84
C GLN A 147 -12.53 0.76 7.67
N ARG A 148 -13.81 0.47 7.36
CA ARG A 148 -14.55 1.14 6.28
C ARG A 148 -14.66 2.64 6.49
N GLU A 149 -14.94 3.08 7.71
CA GLU A 149 -15.08 4.50 8.02
C GLU A 149 -13.71 5.22 7.90
N ILE A 150 -12.63 4.60 8.36
CA ILE A 150 -11.27 5.12 8.19
C ILE A 150 -10.94 5.26 6.70
N VAL A 151 -11.20 4.24 5.90
CA VAL A 151 -10.95 4.28 4.43
C VAL A 151 -11.79 5.37 3.78
N ARG A 152 -13.08 5.50 4.12
CA ARG A 152 -13.96 6.54 3.60
C ARG A 152 -13.41 7.94 3.87
N ILE A 153 -12.96 8.20 5.11
CA ILE A 153 -12.40 9.49 5.49
C ILE A 153 -11.12 9.78 4.68
N LEU A 154 -10.22 8.80 4.59
CA LEU A 154 -8.93 8.98 3.93
C LEU A 154 -9.05 9.07 2.40
N ASP A 155 -9.96 8.32 1.79
CA ASP A 155 -10.27 8.44 0.37
C ASP A 155 -10.80 9.86 0.06
N ASN A 156 -11.72 10.39 0.85
CA ASN A 156 -12.24 11.76 0.67
C ASN A 156 -11.12 12.81 0.78
N PHE A 157 -10.20 12.66 1.73
CA PHE A 157 -9.04 13.55 1.84
C PHE A 157 -8.14 13.48 0.61
N THR A 158 -7.92 12.30 0.08
CA THR A 158 -7.08 12.09 -1.11
C THR A 158 -7.70 12.75 -2.35
N GLU A 159 -9.01 12.56 -2.56
CA GLU A 159 -9.76 13.17 -3.65
C GLU A 159 -9.73 14.71 -3.55
N LEU A 160 -10.07 15.27 -2.39
CA LEU A 160 -10.07 16.70 -2.17
C LEU A 160 -8.68 17.34 -2.38
N THR A 161 -7.63 16.65 -1.94
CA THR A 161 -6.25 17.12 -2.15
C THR A 161 -5.87 17.12 -3.63
N ALA A 162 -6.30 16.11 -4.38
CA ALA A 162 -6.06 16.02 -5.82
C ALA A 162 -6.79 17.12 -6.58
N GLU A 163 -8.05 17.40 -6.24
CA GLU A 163 -8.84 18.49 -6.83
C GLU A 163 -8.19 19.85 -6.59
N LEU A 164 -7.85 20.16 -5.34
CA LEU A 164 -7.19 21.43 -4.98
C LEU A 164 -5.84 21.60 -5.69
N THR A 165 -5.08 20.52 -5.82
CA THR A 165 -3.78 20.56 -6.52
C THR A 165 -3.98 20.86 -8.00
N ALA A 166 -4.99 20.24 -8.63
CA ALA A 166 -5.32 20.47 -10.04
C ALA A 166 -5.79 21.90 -10.28
N GLU A 167 -6.66 22.45 -9.42
CA GLU A 167 -7.12 23.83 -9.49
C GLU A 167 -5.96 24.83 -9.37
N LEU A 168 -5.12 24.70 -8.35
CA LEU A 168 -3.95 25.55 -8.16
C LEU A 168 -2.96 25.48 -9.33
N THR A 169 -2.76 24.31 -9.91
CA THR A 169 -1.88 24.14 -11.05
C THR A 169 -2.46 24.84 -12.29
N ALA A 170 -3.77 24.75 -12.51
CA ALA A 170 -4.44 25.42 -13.60
C ALA A 170 -4.38 26.95 -13.47
N GLU A 171 -4.55 27.49 -12.27
CA GLU A 171 -4.44 28.93 -12.01
C GLU A 171 -3.01 29.47 -12.24
N LEU A 172 -1.99 28.70 -11.86
CA LEU A 172 -0.58 29.08 -12.04
C LEU A 172 -0.11 29.03 -13.50
N THR A 173 -0.80 28.30 -14.36
CA THR A 173 -0.46 28.12 -15.78
C THR A 173 -1.33 28.97 -16.73
N ALA A 174 -2.30 29.68 -16.22
CA ALA A 174 -3.19 30.61 -16.97
C ALA A 174 -2.62 32.03 -17.00
#